data_fbfa8ded22b89b7b98cea01749fcf223
#
_entry.id   fbfa8ded22b89b7b98cea01749fcf223
#
_cell.length_a   1.000
_cell.length_b   1.000
_cell.length_c   1.000
_cell.angle_alpha   90.00
_cell.angle_beta   90.00
_cell.angle_gamma   90.00
#
_symmetry.space_group_name_H-M   'P 1'
#
loop_
_entity.id
_entity.type
_entity.pdbx_description
1 polymer ?
#
loop_
_entity_poly.entity_id
_entity_poly.type
_entity_poly.pdbx_seq_one_letter_code
_entity_poly.pdbx_strand_id
1 'polypeptide(L)'
;KLFSKLPFPTYVLAIVYVIIMMFIMLGNYKKTKFEDVVMSMFCGVIVPYVMSTITLLRNLCLSRPDLFQKSHVFFIIFTALLSAWLNDAFAYFVGRKFGKHKLAPNISPKKSVEGAIGGIVITMLFNLAFFFIFDYFFFKNDTIKWWMIPATSMFLSAISIGGDLSASVI
;
A
#
# COMPACT_ATOMS: atom_id res chain seq x y z
N LYS A 1 -3.84 -3.37 22.13
CA LYS A 1 -3.80 -3.38 23.60
C LYS A 1 -2.49 -2.82 24.17
N LEU A 2 -1.34 -2.87 23.48
CA LEU A 2 -0.08 -2.31 23.97
C LEU A 2 -0.09 -0.76 23.93
N PHE A 3 -0.58 -0.18 22.83
CA PHE A 3 -0.65 1.29 22.64
C PHE A 3 -1.76 1.97 23.44
N SER A 4 -2.80 1.26 23.88
CA SER A 4 -3.84 1.83 24.76
C SER A 4 -3.38 2.02 26.21
N LYS A 5 -2.20 1.50 26.56
CA LYS A 5 -1.58 1.67 27.89
C LYS A 5 -0.47 2.72 27.93
N LEU A 6 -0.12 3.32 26.78
CA LEU A 6 0.83 4.44 26.77
C LEU A 6 0.16 5.66 27.39
N PRO A 7 0.81 6.31 28.38
CA PRO A 7 0.26 7.47 29.08
C PRO A 7 0.15 8.71 28.17
N PHE A 8 0.69 8.63 26.94
CA PHE A 8 0.68 9.71 25.98
C PHE A 8 -0.02 9.29 24.69
N PRO A 9 -0.87 10.14 24.11
CA PRO A 9 -1.46 9.88 22.81
C PRO A 9 -0.38 9.81 21.72
N THR A 10 -0.59 8.94 20.72
CA THR A 10 0.40 8.64 19.66
C THR A 10 0.87 9.86 18.88
N TYR A 11 0.05 10.90 18.75
CA TYR A 11 0.47 12.16 18.10
C TYR A 11 1.54 12.90 18.86
N VAL A 12 1.61 12.76 20.21
CA VAL A 12 2.69 13.37 21.01
C VAL A 12 4.02 12.74 20.65
N LEU A 13 4.08 11.44 20.45
CA LEU A 13 5.30 10.75 20.00
C LEU A 13 5.77 11.25 18.62
N ALA A 14 4.83 11.45 17.69
CA ALA A 14 5.16 12.02 16.38
C ALA A 14 5.70 13.46 16.49
N ILE A 15 5.10 14.30 17.34
CA ILE A 15 5.57 15.67 17.58
C ILE A 15 6.98 15.65 18.19
N VAL A 16 7.22 14.82 19.20
CA VAL A 16 8.54 14.68 19.84
C VAL A 16 9.58 14.22 18.82
N TYR A 17 9.24 13.25 17.96
CA TYR A 17 10.11 12.79 16.90
C TYR A 17 10.48 13.93 15.93
N VAL A 18 9.51 14.71 15.46
CA VAL A 18 9.74 15.87 14.59
C VAL A 18 10.66 16.89 15.25
N ILE A 19 10.42 17.20 16.53
CA ILE A 19 11.26 18.14 17.31
C ILE A 19 12.70 17.61 17.40
N ILE A 20 12.88 16.34 17.72
CA ILE A 20 14.22 15.71 17.80
C ILE A 20 14.94 15.83 16.46
N MET A 21 14.27 15.53 15.35
CA MET A 21 14.86 15.62 14.00
C MET A 21 15.25 17.06 13.64
N MET A 22 14.45 18.07 14.05
CA MET A 22 14.82 19.48 13.89
C MET A 22 16.07 19.84 14.71
N PHE A 23 16.20 19.37 15.96
CA PHE A 23 17.39 19.62 16.76
C PHE A 23 18.64 18.94 16.19
N ILE A 24 18.52 17.73 15.65
CA ILE A 24 19.63 17.03 14.97
C ILE A 24 20.07 17.83 13.73
N MET A 25 19.13 18.35 12.96
CA MET A 25 19.45 19.20 11.80
C MET A 25 20.19 20.45 12.20
N LEU A 26 19.73 21.16 13.24
CA LEU A 26 20.37 22.39 13.74
C LEU A 26 21.75 22.12 14.33
N GLY A 27 21.92 21.02 15.08
CA GLY A 27 23.22 20.66 15.69
C GLY A 27 24.27 20.21 14.67
N ASN A 28 23.85 19.65 13.53
CA ASN A 28 24.72 19.15 12.48
C ASN A 28 24.54 19.84 11.12
N TYR A 29 24.16 21.11 11.11
CA TYR A 29 23.77 21.85 9.89
C TYR A 29 24.81 21.83 8.75
N LYS A 30 26.09 21.63 9.07
CA LYS A 30 27.17 21.54 8.10
C LYS A 30 27.26 20.17 7.37
N LYS A 31 26.70 19.11 7.99
CA LYS A 31 26.80 17.72 7.49
C LYS A 31 25.45 17.18 7.03
N THR A 32 24.36 17.66 7.60
CA THR A 32 23.01 17.13 7.35
C THR A 32 22.32 18.01 6.32
N LYS A 33 21.96 17.44 5.20
CA LYS A 33 21.16 18.12 4.18
C LYS A 33 19.70 18.18 4.62
N PHE A 34 19.01 19.24 4.25
CA PHE A 34 17.56 19.38 4.51
C PHE A 34 16.76 18.22 3.94
N GLU A 35 17.13 17.73 2.76
CA GLU A 35 16.52 16.60 2.07
C GLU A 35 16.57 15.32 2.91
N ASP A 36 17.70 15.03 3.57
CA ASP A 36 17.86 13.83 4.43
C ASP A 36 16.92 13.88 5.63
N VAL A 37 16.70 15.06 6.20
CA VAL A 37 15.79 15.25 7.33
C VAL A 37 14.33 15.08 6.91
N VAL A 38 13.95 15.67 5.76
CA VAL A 38 12.60 15.52 5.20
C VAL A 38 12.30 14.05 4.88
N MET A 39 13.26 13.34 4.31
CA MET A 39 13.13 11.90 4.02
C MET A 39 13.00 11.07 5.29
N SER A 40 13.78 11.36 6.31
CA SER A 40 13.67 10.68 7.61
C SER A 40 12.31 10.95 8.27
N MET A 41 11.80 12.19 8.21
CA MET A 41 10.47 12.53 8.69
C MET A 41 9.36 11.81 7.92
N PHE A 42 9.48 11.74 6.60
CA PHE A 42 8.55 11.01 5.76
C PHE A 42 8.51 9.52 6.15
N CYS A 43 9.66 8.87 6.22
CA CYS A 43 9.74 7.45 6.58
C CYS A 43 9.31 7.19 8.03
N GLY A 44 9.67 8.05 8.96
CA GLY A 44 9.42 7.85 10.39
C GLY A 44 8.00 8.18 10.84
N VAL A 45 7.26 9.02 10.12
CA VAL A 45 5.89 9.45 10.49
C VAL A 45 4.87 8.93 9.49
N ILE A 46 5.05 9.22 8.20
CA ILE A 46 4.03 8.94 7.19
C ILE A 46 3.89 7.43 6.95
N VAL A 47 4.99 6.70 6.81
CA VAL A 47 4.93 5.25 6.57
C VAL A 47 4.27 4.50 7.74
N PRO A 48 4.64 4.70 9.02
CA PRO A 48 3.94 4.08 10.14
C PRO A 48 2.47 4.52 10.25
N TYR A 49 2.15 5.77 9.94
CA TYR A 49 0.77 6.26 9.93
C TYR A 49 -0.07 5.52 8.88
N VAL A 50 0.44 5.40 7.65
CA VAL A 50 -0.22 4.64 6.58
C VAL A 50 -0.37 3.16 6.98
N MET A 51 0.65 2.55 7.57
CA MET A 51 0.54 1.16 8.06
C MET A 51 -0.50 1.01 9.19
N SER A 52 -0.71 2.04 10.02
CA SER A 52 -1.72 2.01 11.07
C SER A 52 -3.14 1.98 10.54
N THR A 53 -3.38 2.40 9.29
CA THR A 53 -4.71 2.33 8.64
C THR A 53 -5.20 0.89 8.50
N ILE A 54 -4.30 -0.08 8.37
CA ILE A 54 -4.64 -1.52 8.37
C ILE A 54 -5.29 -1.90 9.69
N THR A 55 -4.71 -1.46 10.80
CA THR A 55 -5.26 -1.71 12.15
C THR A 55 -6.58 -0.98 12.34
N LEU A 56 -6.70 0.24 11.84
CA LEU A 56 -7.94 1.02 11.89
C LEU A 56 -9.05 0.33 11.09
N LEU A 57 -8.77 -0.13 9.88
CA LEU A 57 -9.70 -0.90 9.05
C LEU A 57 -10.19 -2.17 9.77
N ARG A 58 -9.24 -2.92 10.34
CA ARG A 58 -9.58 -4.11 11.14
C ARG A 58 -10.52 -3.76 12.30
N ASN A 59 -10.21 -2.72 13.06
CA ASN A 59 -11.02 -2.32 14.21
C ASN A 59 -12.40 -1.82 13.79
N LEU A 60 -12.48 -1.07 12.69
CA LEU A 60 -13.75 -0.60 12.10
C LEU A 60 -14.65 -1.79 11.73
N CYS A 61 -14.09 -2.76 11.03
CA CYS A 61 -14.84 -3.96 10.63
C CYS A 61 -15.27 -4.79 11.84
N LEU A 62 -14.43 -4.92 12.86
CA LEU A 62 -14.77 -5.65 14.08
C LEU A 62 -15.81 -4.92 14.96
N SER A 63 -15.96 -3.60 14.81
CA SER A 63 -16.99 -2.80 15.50
C SER A 63 -18.39 -2.94 14.86
N ARG A 64 -18.45 -3.48 13.65
CA ARG A 64 -19.71 -3.70 12.89
C ARG A 64 -19.86 -5.17 12.50
N PRO A 65 -20.04 -6.08 13.48
CA PRO A 65 -20.15 -7.52 13.23
C PRO A 65 -21.40 -7.91 12.44
N ASP A 66 -22.36 -7.02 12.36
CA ASP A 66 -23.58 -7.10 11.53
C ASP A 66 -23.28 -7.01 10.03
N LEU A 67 -22.26 -6.23 9.64
CA LEU A 67 -21.89 -6.00 8.24
C LEU A 67 -20.67 -6.82 7.81
N PHE A 68 -19.71 -7.02 8.71
CA PHE A 68 -18.42 -7.62 8.39
C PHE A 68 -18.09 -8.81 9.30
N GLN A 69 -17.90 -9.96 8.70
CA GLN A 69 -17.31 -11.10 9.39
C GLN A 69 -15.77 -10.97 9.42
N LYS A 70 -15.10 -11.68 10.32
CA LYS A 70 -13.63 -11.69 10.41
C LYS A 70 -12.96 -12.12 9.10
N SER A 71 -13.60 -13.02 8.35
CA SER A 71 -13.15 -13.47 7.02
C SER A 71 -13.13 -12.34 5.99
N HIS A 72 -14.13 -11.45 5.99
CA HIS A 72 -14.16 -10.29 5.10
C HIS A 72 -12.99 -9.34 5.34
N VAL A 73 -12.69 -9.07 6.62
CA VAL A 73 -11.56 -8.20 7.00
C VAL A 73 -10.24 -8.76 6.51
N PHE A 74 -10.01 -10.06 6.76
CA PHE A 74 -8.82 -10.74 6.27
C PHE A 74 -8.72 -10.68 4.74
N PHE A 75 -9.82 -10.98 4.04
CA PHE A 75 -9.88 -10.94 2.59
C PHE A 75 -9.52 -9.55 2.04
N ILE A 76 -10.12 -8.48 2.56
CA ILE A 76 -9.89 -7.10 2.10
C ILE A 76 -8.43 -6.70 2.27
N ILE A 77 -7.87 -6.93 3.47
CA ILE A 77 -6.46 -6.57 3.76
C ILE A 77 -5.52 -7.40 2.88
N PHE A 78 -5.77 -8.71 2.78
CA PHE A 78 -4.90 -9.60 2.02
C PHE A 78 -4.95 -9.30 0.52
N THR A 79 -6.15 -9.03 -0.03
CA THR A 79 -6.30 -8.63 -1.44
C THR A 79 -5.58 -7.32 -1.73
N ALA A 80 -5.62 -6.33 -0.82
CA ALA A 80 -4.91 -5.07 -0.99
C ALA A 80 -3.39 -5.26 -1.05
N LEU A 81 -2.83 -6.06 -0.14
CA LEU A 81 -1.39 -6.38 -0.12
C LEU A 81 -0.97 -7.20 -1.35
N LEU A 82 -1.76 -8.22 -1.69
CA LEU A 82 -1.50 -9.03 -2.88
C LEU A 82 -1.56 -8.20 -4.16
N SER A 83 -2.50 -7.26 -4.28
CA SER A 83 -2.61 -6.39 -5.45
C SER A 83 -1.34 -5.59 -5.69
N ALA A 84 -0.71 -5.05 -4.65
CA ALA A 84 0.54 -4.32 -4.79
C ALA A 84 1.68 -5.25 -5.23
N TRP A 85 1.90 -6.35 -4.51
CA TRP A 85 3.01 -7.27 -4.78
C TRP A 85 2.90 -7.97 -6.14
N LEU A 86 1.70 -8.45 -6.49
CA LEU A 86 1.47 -9.12 -7.77
C LEU A 86 1.60 -8.14 -8.93
N ASN A 87 1.09 -6.92 -8.79
CA ASN A 87 1.21 -5.91 -9.81
C ASN A 87 2.68 -5.61 -10.13
N ASP A 88 3.53 -5.41 -9.13
CA ASP A 88 4.94 -5.14 -9.33
C ASP A 88 5.66 -6.33 -9.97
N ALA A 89 5.40 -7.54 -9.48
CA ALA A 89 5.99 -8.76 -10.03
C ALA A 89 5.57 -8.97 -11.51
N PHE A 90 4.28 -8.91 -11.81
CA PHE A 90 3.79 -9.14 -13.17
C PHE A 90 4.10 -7.99 -14.12
N ALA A 91 4.10 -6.75 -13.64
CA ALA A 91 4.56 -5.61 -14.42
C ALA A 91 6.02 -5.77 -14.84
N TYR A 92 6.87 -6.27 -13.95
CA TYR A 92 8.25 -6.60 -14.29
C TYR A 92 8.36 -7.73 -15.31
N PHE A 93 7.68 -8.87 -15.10
CA PHE A 93 7.77 -10.01 -16.01
C PHE A 93 7.22 -9.69 -17.40
N VAL A 94 6.05 -9.06 -17.47
CA VAL A 94 5.42 -8.68 -18.75
C VAL A 94 6.27 -7.59 -19.43
N GLY A 95 6.71 -6.58 -18.68
CA GLY A 95 7.53 -5.49 -19.20
C GLY A 95 8.87 -5.97 -19.75
N ARG A 96 9.50 -6.98 -19.12
CA ARG A 96 10.73 -7.59 -19.62
C ARG A 96 10.53 -8.38 -20.91
N LYS A 97 9.39 -9.07 -21.03
CA LYS A 97 9.13 -9.94 -22.20
C LYS A 97 8.50 -9.20 -23.38
N PHE A 98 7.62 -8.26 -23.12
CA PHE A 98 6.79 -7.60 -24.13
C PHE A 98 6.96 -6.07 -24.18
N GLY A 99 7.74 -5.47 -23.29
CA GLY A 99 7.89 -4.01 -23.18
C GLY A 99 8.58 -3.41 -24.40
N LYS A 100 7.85 -2.56 -25.12
CA LYS A 100 8.34 -1.80 -26.27
C LYS A 100 8.36 -0.30 -25.98
N HIS A 101 7.34 0.19 -25.26
CA HIS A 101 7.17 1.61 -24.96
C HIS A 101 7.54 1.90 -23.51
N LYS A 102 8.37 2.91 -23.27
CA LYS A 102 8.76 3.31 -21.91
C LYS A 102 7.61 4.05 -21.26
N LEU A 103 7.30 3.71 -19.98
CA LEU A 103 6.23 4.34 -19.21
C LEU A 103 6.65 5.76 -18.75
N ALA A 104 7.87 5.89 -18.23
CA ALA A 104 8.40 7.14 -17.72
C ALA A 104 9.91 7.21 -18.02
N PRO A 105 10.33 7.60 -19.25
CA PRO A 105 11.73 7.55 -19.67
C PRO A 105 12.70 8.30 -18.77
N ASN A 106 12.26 9.47 -18.27
CA ASN A 106 13.08 10.35 -17.45
C ASN A 106 13.15 9.98 -15.97
N ILE A 107 12.16 9.21 -15.46
CA ILE A 107 12.02 8.85 -14.03
C ILE A 107 12.47 7.41 -13.82
N SER A 108 11.94 6.49 -14.61
CA SER A 108 12.22 5.07 -14.49
C SER A 108 12.33 4.42 -15.88
N PRO A 109 13.53 4.40 -16.48
CA PRO A 109 13.74 3.91 -17.85
C PRO A 109 13.51 2.40 -18.00
N LYS A 110 13.41 1.65 -16.90
CA LYS A 110 13.16 0.21 -16.92
C LYS A 110 11.68 -0.15 -17.00
N LYS A 111 10.77 0.76 -16.65
CA LYS A 111 9.33 0.51 -16.68
C LYS A 111 8.76 0.71 -18.08
N SER A 112 7.85 -0.21 -18.49
CA SER A 112 7.17 -0.16 -19.79
C SER A 112 5.65 -0.06 -19.62
N VAL A 113 4.99 0.53 -20.60
CA VAL A 113 3.53 0.66 -20.65
C VAL A 113 2.87 -0.72 -20.72
N GLU A 114 3.43 -1.62 -21.54
CA GLU A 114 2.95 -2.99 -21.67
C GLU A 114 3.08 -3.76 -20.34
N GLY A 115 4.17 -3.50 -19.61
CA GLY A 115 4.35 -4.06 -18.28
C GLY A 115 3.29 -3.57 -17.30
N ALA A 116 3.02 -2.27 -17.29
CA ALA A 116 2.00 -1.69 -16.42
C ALA A 116 0.60 -2.26 -16.71
N ILE A 117 0.20 -2.30 -17.98
CA ILE A 117 -1.10 -2.87 -18.39
C ILE A 117 -1.16 -4.35 -18.06
N GLY A 118 -0.11 -5.11 -18.39
CA GLY A 118 -0.05 -6.55 -18.09
C GLY A 118 -0.09 -6.83 -16.58
N GLY A 119 0.61 -6.05 -15.79
CA GLY A 119 0.54 -6.12 -14.32
C GLY A 119 -0.88 -5.95 -13.81
N ILE A 120 -1.58 -4.89 -14.24
CA ILE A 120 -2.98 -4.63 -13.85
C ILE A 120 -3.90 -5.79 -14.23
N VAL A 121 -3.83 -6.24 -15.48
CA VAL A 121 -4.73 -7.30 -16.00
C VAL A 121 -4.50 -8.63 -15.28
N ILE A 122 -3.25 -9.04 -15.12
CA ILE A 122 -2.94 -10.32 -14.46
C ILE A 122 -3.29 -10.26 -12.99
N THR A 123 -3.00 -9.14 -12.29
CA THR A 123 -3.38 -8.95 -10.89
C THR A 123 -4.90 -8.98 -10.70
N MET A 124 -5.65 -8.36 -11.61
CA MET A 124 -7.11 -8.39 -11.59
C MET A 124 -7.65 -9.82 -11.72
N LEU A 125 -7.11 -10.60 -12.66
CA LEU A 125 -7.51 -12.00 -12.87
C LEU A 125 -7.14 -12.87 -11.66
N PHE A 126 -5.97 -12.64 -11.09
CA PHE A 126 -5.53 -13.37 -9.90
C PHE A 126 -6.42 -13.06 -8.68
N ASN A 127 -6.74 -11.80 -8.43
CA ASN A 127 -7.64 -11.42 -7.35
C ASN A 127 -9.06 -11.96 -7.54
N LEU A 128 -9.53 -12.03 -8.79
CA LEU A 128 -10.83 -12.62 -9.09
C LEU A 128 -10.82 -14.13 -8.81
N ALA A 129 -9.78 -14.84 -9.21
CA ALA A 129 -9.61 -16.26 -8.89
C ALA A 129 -9.50 -16.48 -7.38
N PHE A 130 -8.72 -15.65 -6.70
CA PHE A 130 -8.60 -15.67 -5.24
C PHE A 130 -9.94 -15.43 -4.54
N PHE A 131 -10.77 -14.49 -5.04
CA PHE A 131 -12.11 -14.26 -4.53
C PHE A 131 -12.98 -15.51 -4.64
N PHE A 132 -13.06 -16.17 -5.80
CA PHE A 132 -13.87 -17.36 -5.95
C PHE A 132 -13.43 -18.52 -5.05
N ILE A 133 -12.12 -18.70 -4.87
CA ILE A 133 -11.58 -19.70 -3.95
C ILE A 133 -11.98 -19.35 -2.51
N PHE A 134 -11.83 -18.08 -2.13
CA PHE A 134 -12.11 -17.64 -0.78
C PHE A 134 -13.61 -17.62 -0.47
N ASP A 135 -14.45 -17.27 -1.43
CA ASP A 135 -15.91 -17.31 -1.36
C ASP A 135 -16.41 -18.73 -1.12
N TYR A 136 -15.88 -19.70 -1.87
CA TYR A 136 -16.24 -21.10 -1.71
C TYR A 136 -15.93 -21.65 -0.32
N PHE A 137 -14.84 -21.27 0.31
CA PHE A 137 -14.42 -21.83 1.60
C PHE A 137 -14.91 -21.03 2.81
N PHE A 138 -15.05 -19.71 2.71
CA PHE A 138 -15.22 -18.84 3.88
C PHE A 138 -16.43 -17.93 3.83
N PHE A 139 -16.92 -17.55 2.66
CA PHE A 139 -18.08 -16.68 2.55
C PHE A 139 -19.35 -17.53 2.45
N LYS A 140 -20.19 -17.39 3.47
CA LYS A 140 -21.52 -18.05 3.47
C LYS A 140 -22.66 -17.10 3.08
N ASN A 141 -22.37 -15.82 2.88
CA ASN A 141 -23.34 -14.77 2.57
C ASN A 141 -22.76 -13.84 1.51
N ASP A 142 -23.57 -13.46 0.52
CA ASP A 142 -23.26 -12.61 -0.65
C ASP A 142 -22.96 -11.13 -0.30
N THR A 143 -22.14 -10.87 0.71
CA THR A 143 -21.85 -9.50 1.14
C THR A 143 -20.93 -8.78 0.14
N ILE A 144 -19.98 -9.51 -0.46
CA ILE A 144 -19.04 -8.95 -1.46
C ILE A 144 -19.47 -9.44 -2.83
N LYS A 145 -19.88 -8.52 -3.69
CA LYS A 145 -20.27 -8.86 -5.06
C LYS A 145 -19.04 -9.06 -5.93
N TRP A 146 -18.97 -10.14 -6.67
CA TRP A 146 -17.84 -10.55 -7.52
C TRP A 146 -17.38 -9.44 -8.48
N TRP A 147 -18.29 -8.61 -9.03
CA TRP A 147 -17.95 -7.51 -9.94
C TRP A 147 -17.17 -6.36 -9.29
N MET A 148 -17.20 -6.25 -7.95
CA MET A 148 -16.42 -5.25 -7.22
C MET A 148 -14.92 -5.58 -7.23
N ILE A 149 -14.56 -6.86 -7.33
CA ILE A 149 -13.16 -7.30 -7.25
C ILE A 149 -12.31 -6.79 -8.42
N PRO A 150 -12.74 -6.93 -9.71
CA PRO A 150 -12.00 -6.34 -10.81
C PRO A 150 -11.80 -4.82 -10.68
N ALA A 151 -12.85 -4.11 -10.31
CA ALA A 151 -12.80 -2.65 -10.17
C ALA A 151 -11.82 -2.21 -9.06
N THR A 152 -11.89 -2.83 -7.89
CA THR A 152 -10.97 -2.52 -6.78
C THR A 152 -9.54 -2.93 -7.09
N SER A 153 -9.30 -4.08 -7.72
CA SER A 153 -7.97 -4.54 -8.13
C SER A 153 -7.34 -3.60 -9.15
N MET A 154 -8.09 -3.16 -10.14
CA MET A 154 -7.61 -2.20 -11.14
C MET A 154 -7.22 -0.88 -10.49
N PHE A 155 -8.04 -0.37 -9.58
CA PHE A 155 -7.77 0.87 -8.84
C PHE A 155 -6.52 0.75 -7.95
N LEU A 156 -6.41 -0.33 -7.18
CA LEU A 156 -5.25 -0.59 -6.32
C LEU A 156 -3.95 -0.74 -7.12
N SER A 157 -4.00 -1.46 -8.24
CA SER A 157 -2.84 -1.61 -9.13
C SER A 157 -2.40 -0.29 -9.75
N ALA A 158 -3.34 0.56 -10.15
CA ALA A 158 -3.02 1.89 -10.69
C ALA A 158 -2.34 2.78 -9.63
N ILE A 159 -2.83 2.75 -8.39
CA ILE A 159 -2.21 3.45 -7.26
C ILE A 159 -0.81 2.90 -6.97
N SER A 160 -0.62 1.57 -6.99
CA SER A 160 0.69 0.93 -6.79
C SER A 160 1.71 1.42 -7.82
N ILE A 161 1.34 1.46 -9.10
CA ILE A 161 2.21 1.99 -10.17
C ILE A 161 2.58 3.46 -9.91
N GLY A 162 1.60 4.28 -9.53
CA GLY A 162 1.82 5.69 -9.20
C GLY A 162 2.76 5.86 -8.00
N GLY A 163 2.58 5.06 -6.96
CA GLY A 163 3.45 5.04 -5.77
C GLY A 163 4.88 4.64 -6.10
N ASP A 164 5.06 3.60 -6.91
CA ASP A 164 6.37 3.11 -7.33
C ASP A 164 7.10 4.11 -8.29
N LEU A 165 6.36 4.82 -9.14
CA LEU A 165 6.91 5.93 -9.91
C LEU A 165 7.32 7.10 -9.02
N SER A 166 6.51 7.46 -8.04
CA SER A 166 6.82 8.54 -7.10
C SER A 166 8.06 8.21 -6.26
N ALA A 167 8.19 6.97 -5.81
CA ALA A 167 9.38 6.51 -5.08
C ALA A 167 10.64 6.50 -5.95
N SER A 168 10.53 6.39 -7.27
CA SER A 168 11.69 6.42 -8.19
C SER A 168 12.15 7.85 -8.56
N VAL A 169 11.44 8.90 -8.11
CA VAL A 169 11.85 10.31 -8.26
C VAL A 169 12.78 10.75 -7.14
N ILE A 170 12.69 10.10 -6.00
CA ILE A 170 13.45 10.37 -4.78
C ILE A 170 14.80 9.69 -4.85
#